data_991d987c2fdc9c9a22eda0019d9c77df
#
_entry.id   991d987c2fdc9c9a22eda0019d9c77df
#
_cell.length_a   1.000
_cell.length_b   1.000
_cell.length_c   1.000
_cell.angle_alpha   90.00
_cell.angle_beta   90.00
_cell.angle_gamma   90.00
#
_symmetry.space_group_name_H-M   'P 1'
#
loop_
_entity.id
_entity.type
_entity.pdbx_description
1 polymer ?
#
loop_
_entity_poly.entity_id
_entity_poly.type
_entity_poly.pdbx_seq_one_letter_code
_entity_poly.pdbx_strand_id
1 'polypeptide(L)'
;TELVRKTILLFLLFLSVTAVRTLGQNITFSHLTTDDGLSQFSVNSLYIDERGIIWIGTREGLNRYNGNDIKSFKLKKNDPNSLFSNTVLRITGNKNGKVYLLCTDGVAEFDMTTQRFKTLLQGNVDAIYYNEKLYIGKREEVFVFNENTNNFDLYYHLAGKDINLSCLHLDEKKNLWMGTTSNGVYCLSDDKQLSQPITKGNIASIYEDSSKELWIGSWEEGLYRIRTNGTIDNFRHDSKNPNSICSDFVRSCCEDNLGNLWIGTFHGLNRYDKTTGQFQLYTANDNKPDGLTHSSIWCIVKDEQGTLWLGTYFGGVNYFNPEYEIYTRYKVGDTE
;
A
#
# COMPACT_ATOMS: atom_id res chain seq x y z
N THR A 1 -19.17 55.30 -18.45
CA THR A 1 -17.90 54.78 -19.06
C THR A 1 -16.99 54.17 -18.03
N GLU A 2 -16.89 54.68 -16.79
CA GLU A 2 -16.04 54.13 -15.72
C GLU A 2 -16.65 52.87 -15.07
N LEU A 3 -17.98 52.83 -14.96
CA LEU A 3 -18.72 51.67 -14.46
C LEU A 3 -18.57 50.47 -15.39
N VAL A 4 -18.62 50.67 -16.70
CA VAL A 4 -18.44 49.61 -17.71
C VAL A 4 -17.00 49.05 -17.66
N ARG A 5 -15.98 49.92 -17.49
CA ARG A 5 -14.59 49.49 -17.30
C ARG A 5 -14.39 48.65 -16.02
N LYS A 6 -14.98 49.06 -14.90
CA LYS A 6 -14.93 48.30 -13.64
C LYS A 6 -15.65 46.97 -13.76
N THR A 7 -16.80 46.91 -14.44
CA THR A 7 -17.53 45.66 -14.67
C THR A 7 -16.76 44.70 -15.59
N ILE A 8 -16.12 45.20 -16.64
CA ILE A 8 -15.26 44.41 -17.53
C ILE A 8 -14.01 43.89 -16.79
N LEU A 9 -13.39 44.74 -15.95
CA LEU A 9 -12.24 44.33 -15.13
C LEU A 9 -12.61 43.25 -14.09
N LEU A 10 -13.78 43.37 -13.44
CA LEU A 10 -14.32 42.34 -12.54
C LEU A 10 -14.64 41.05 -13.28
N PHE A 11 -15.20 41.14 -14.48
CA PHE A 11 -15.51 39.98 -15.31
C PHE A 11 -14.24 39.27 -15.81
N LEU A 12 -13.21 40.03 -16.18
CA LEU A 12 -11.89 39.49 -16.55
C LEU A 12 -11.15 38.88 -15.33
N LEU A 13 -11.28 39.50 -14.13
CA LEU A 13 -10.77 38.90 -12.89
C LEU A 13 -11.53 37.62 -12.52
N PHE A 14 -12.84 37.55 -12.71
CA PHE A 14 -13.65 36.36 -12.47
C PHE A 14 -13.35 35.24 -13.49
N LEU A 15 -13.09 35.59 -14.75
CA LEU A 15 -12.65 34.65 -15.79
C LEU A 15 -11.24 34.11 -15.54
N SER A 16 -10.35 34.90 -14.95
CA SER A 16 -8.99 34.44 -14.60
C SER A 16 -8.97 33.51 -13.38
N VAL A 17 -9.96 33.61 -12.48
CA VAL A 17 -10.09 32.73 -11.31
C VAL A 17 -10.76 31.39 -11.66
N THR A 18 -11.55 31.32 -12.76
CA THR A 18 -12.20 30.07 -13.18
C THR A 18 -11.40 29.24 -14.19
N ALA A 19 -10.26 29.74 -14.65
CA ALA A 19 -9.42 29.07 -15.65
C ALA A 19 -8.16 28.40 -15.09
N VAL A 20 -8.06 28.17 -13.77
CA VAL A 20 -7.20 27.12 -13.26
C VAL A 20 -7.94 25.79 -13.47
N ARG A 21 -8.07 25.40 -14.74
CA ARG A 21 -8.15 23.98 -15.04
C ARG A 21 -6.85 23.42 -14.51
N THR A 22 -6.91 22.68 -13.42
CA THR A 22 -5.89 21.69 -13.12
C THR A 22 -5.78 20.83 -14.37
N LEU A 23 -4.80 21.15 -15.23
CA LEU A 23 -4.30 20.20 -16.21
C LEU A 23 -3.93 18.99 -15.34
N GLY A 24 -4.80 17.98 -15.32
CA GLY A 24 -4.49 16.74 -14.64
C GLY A 24 -3.16 16.30 -15.20
N GLN A 25 -2.12 16.22 -14.35
CA GLN A 25 -0.84 15.72 -14.76
C GLN A 25 -1.11 14.34 -15.37
N ASN A 26 -0.83 14.17 -16.65
CA ASN A 26 -0.92 12.90 -17.33
C ASN A 26 0.25 12.05 -16.82
N ILE A 27 0.00 11.28 -15.75
CA ILE A 27 0.99 10.32 -15.27
C ILE A 27 1.16 9.26 -16.34
N THR A 28 2.42 8.99 -16.65
CA THR A 28 2.85 7.87 -17.50
C THR A 28 3.29 6.72 -16.62
N PHE A 29 2.61 5.59 -16.70
CA PHE A 29 2.95 4.38 -15.97
C PHE A 29 3.84 3.48 -16.83
N SER A 30 4.84 2.90 -16.21
CA SER A 30 5.54 1.72 -16.71
C SER A 30 4.94 0.47 -16.08
N HIS A 31 5.10 -0.69 -16.73
CA HIS A 31 4.42 -1.91 -16.34
C HIS A 31 5.38 -3.09 -16.23
N LEU A 32 5.06 -4.02 -15.32
CA LEU A 32 5.61 -5.37 -15.31
C LEU A 32 4.44 -6.36 -15.34
N THR A 33 4.42 -7.19 -16.36
CA THR A 33 3.35 -8.13 -16.66
C THR A 33 3.86 -9.56 -16.76
N THR A 34 3.02 -10.49 -17.12
CA THR A 34 3.41 -11.88 -17.40
C THR A 34 4.33 -11.98 -18.60
N ASP A 35 4.28 -11.04 -19.55
CA ASP A 35 5.16 -11.00 -20.72
C ASP A 35 6.60 -10.63 -20.32
N ASP A 36 6.78 -9.93 -19.19
CA ASP A 36 8.08 -9.62 -18.59
C ASP A 36 8.59 -10.73 -17.67
N GLY A 37 7.84 -11.82 -17.50
CA GLY A 37 8.20 -12.97 -16.66
C GLY A 37 7.54 -13.01 -15.28
N LEU A 38 6.58 -12.12 -14.98
CA LEU A 38 5.79 -12.21 -13.76
C LEU A 38 4.99 -13.52 -13.74
N SER A 39 5.00 -14.21 -12.60
CA SER A 39 4.38 -15.54 -12.48
C SER A 39 2.86 -15.52 -12.65
N GLN A 40 2.23 -14.39 -12.36
CA GLN A 40 0.79 -14.17 -12.50
C GLN A 40 0.48 -12.67 -12.32
N PHE A 41 -0.53 -12.16 -12.99
CA PHE A 41 -0.86 -10.72 -13.03
C PHE A 41 -1.66 -10.20 -11.82
N SER A 42 -2.17 -11.07 -10.91
CA SER A 42 -2.76 -10.62 -9.65
C SER A 42 -1.68 -10.44 -8.60
N VAL A 43 -1.36 -9.19 -8.28
CA VAL A 43 -0.32 -8.83 -7.31
C VAL A 43 -0.97 -8.56 -5.95
N ASN A 44 -0.72 -9.43 -4.98
CA ASN A 44 -1.28 -9.30 -3.64
C ASN A 44 -0.45 -8.37 -2.73
N SER A 45 0.87 -8.36 -2.90
CA SER A 45 1.79 -7.62 -2.04
C SER A 45 3.08 -7.27 -2.77
N LEU A 46 3.63 -6.13 -2.40
CA LEU A 46 4.94 -5.65 -2.83
C LEU A 46 5.80 -5.38 -1.59
N TYR A 47 7.09 -5.63 -1.69
CA TYR A 47 8.09 -5.26 -0.71
C TYR A 47 9.39 -4.88 -1.43
N ILE A 48 10.06 -3.85 -0.96
CA ILE A 48 11.35 -3.39 -1.49
C ILE A 48 12.40 -3.60 -0.42
N ASP A 49 13.43 -4.37 -0.74
CA ASP A 49 14.53 -4.61 0.18
C ASP A 49 15.56 -3.45 0.14
N GLU A 50 16.49 -3.46 1.08
CA GLU A 50 17.57 -2.44 1.21
C GLU A 50 18.50 -2.31 0.02
N ARG A 51 18.47 -3.27 -0.92
CA ARG A 51 19.25 -3.25 -2.17
C ARG A 51 18.42 -2.74 -3.35
N GLY A 52 17.18 -2.30 -3.10
CA GLY A 52 16.25 -1.84 -4.13
C GLY A 52 15.63 -2.98 -4.96
N ILE A 53 15.73 -4.23 -4.50
CA ILE A 53 15.07 -5.38 -5.15
C ILE A 53 13.58 -5.34 -4.84
N ILE A 54 12.77 -5.44 -5.87
CA ILE A 54 11.31 -5.48 -5.74
C ILE A 54 10.84 -6.92 -5.61
N TRP A 55 10.24 -7.24 -4.48
CA TRP A 55 9.62 -8.52 -4.20
C TRP A 55 8.12 -8.45 -4.45
N ILE A 56 7.60 -9.36 -5.28
CA ILE A 56 6.23 -9.32 -5.78
C ILE A 56 5.54 -10.63 -5.41
N GLY A 57 4.57 -10.55 -4.52
CA GLY A 57 3.74 -11.69 -4.11
C GLY A 57 2.51 -11.82 -4.98
N THR A 58 2.31 -13.00 -5.54
CA THR A 58 1.17 -13.32 -6.39
C THR A 58 0.44 -14.57 -5.88
N ARG A 59 -0.62 -14.98 -6.56
CA ARG A 59 -1.28 -16.27 -6.31
C ARG A 59 -0.50 -17.47 -6.85
N GLU A 60 0.53 -17.22 -7.68
CA GLU A 60 1.35 -18.23 -8.35
C GLU A 60 2.85 -18.10 -8.00
N GLY A 61 3.15 -17.69 -6.80
CA GLY A 61 4.50 -17.64 -6.26
C GLY A 61 4.98 -16.27 -5.86
N LEU A 62 6.25 -16.27 -5.43
CA LEU A 62 7.04 -15.08 -5.15
C LEU A 62 7.87 -14.72 -6.39
N ASN A 63 7.92 -13.45 -6.75
CA ASN A 63 8.76 -12.96 -7.84
C ASN A 63 9.76 -11.95 -7.28
N ARG A 64 10.95 -11.95 -7.84
CA ARG A 64 12.03 -10.99 -7.55
C ARG A 64 12.37 -10.23 -8.82
N TYR A 65 12.23 -8.92 -8.80
CA TYR A 65 12.63 -8.03 -9.87
C TYR A 65 13.85 -7.20 -9.46
N ASN A 66 14.91 -7.19 -10.27
CA ASN A 66 16.18 -6.53 -9.99
C ASN A 66 16.43 -5.30 -10.87
N GLY A 67 15.42 -4.81 -11.59
CA GLY A 67 15.54 -3.74 -12.57
C GLY A 67 15.67 -4.21 -14.01
N ASN A 68 16.09 -5.46 -14.24
CA ASN A 68 16.29 -6.03 -15.59
C ASN A 68 15.43 -7.27 -15.84
N ASP A 69 15.41 -8.20 -14.91
CA ASP A 69 14.76 -9.49 -15.06
C ASP A 69 13.90 -9.87 -13.85
N ILE A 70 12.88 -10.68 -14.12
CA ILE A 70 12.01 -11.26 -13.08
C ILE A 70 12.39 -12.72 -12.89
N LYS A 71 12.75 -13.08 -11.64
CA LYS A 71 12.93 -14.47 -11.21
C LYS A 71 11.76 -14.91 -10.35
N SER A 72 11.04 -15.95 -10.78
CA SER A 72 9.91 -16.52 -10.05
C SER A 72 10.33 -17.71 -9.18
N PHE A 73 9.75 -17.78 -7.98
CA PHE A 73 9.91 -18.88 -7.02
C PHE A 73 8.53 -19.48 -6.73
N LYS A 74 8.42 -20.79 -6.94
CA LYS A 74 7.18 -21.54 -6.75
C LYS A 74 7.41 -22.78 -5.88
N LEU A 75 6.31 -23.35 -5.40
CA LEU A 75 6.33 -24.68 -4.77
C LEU A 75 6.89 -25.70 -5.76
N LYS A 76 7.89 -26.45 -5.34
CA LYS A 76 8.43 -27.61 -6.04
C LYS A 76 8.18 -28.86 -5.24
N LYS A 77 7.48 -29.82 -5.81
CA LYS A 77 7.21 -31.10 -5.18
C LYS A 77 8.54 -31.78 -4.84
N ASN A 78 8.69 -32.24 -3.61
CA ASN A 78 9.89 -32.92 -3.07
C ASN A 78 11.15 -32.04 -2.93
N ASP A 79 11.02 -30.72 -2.97
CA ASP A 79 12.13 -29.80 -2.63
C ASP A 79 11.83 -29.07 -1.33
N PRO A 80 12.42 -29.48 -0.19
CA PRO A 80 12.16 -28.85 1.11
C PRO A 80 12.68 -27.42 1.21
N ASN A 81 13.51 -26.98 0.26
CA ASN A 81 14.04 -25.63 0.20
C ASN A 81 13.22 -24.72 -0.74
N SER A 82 12.15 -25.23 -1.34
CA SER A 82 11.23 -24.43 -2.15
C SER A 82 10.14 -23.80 -1.30
N LEU A 83 9.41 -22.85 -1.89
CA LEU A 83 8.20 -22.30 -1.30
C LEU A 83 7.20 -23.43 -0.99
N PHE A 84 6.56 -23.42 0.19
CA PHE A 84 5.61 -24.47 0.57
C PHE A 84 4.17 -24.22 0.11
N SER A 85 3.85 -22.98 -0.31
CA SER A 85 2.56 -22.56 -0.85
C SER A 85 2.76 -21.54 -1.94
N ASN A 86 2.07 -21.68 -3.07
CA ASN A 86 2.20 -20.72 -4.18
C ASN A 86 1.52 -19.37 -3.93
N THR A 87 0.48 -19.34 -3.09
CA THR A 87 -0.25 -18.10 -2.85
C THR A 87 0.43 -17.26 -1.78
N VAL A 88 1.12 -16.21 -2.20
CA VAL A 88 1.75 -15.23 -1.32
C VAL A 88 0.78 -14.08 -1.11
N LEU A 89 0.37 -13.84 0.14
CA LEU A 89 -0.62 -12.83 0.53
C LEU A 89 0.02 -11.51 0.95
N ARG A 90 1.12 -11.60 1.74
CA ARG A 90 1.88 -10.44 2.22
C ARG A 90 3.37 -10.74 2.21
N ILE A 91 4.16 -9.70 2.03
CA ILE A 91 5.62 -9.75 2.09
C ILE A 91 6.10 -8.67 3.05
N THR A 92 7.06 -9.02 3.88
CA THR A 92 7.84 -8.08 4.69
C THR A 92 9.28 -8.60 4.76
N GLY A 93 10.20 -7.84 5.32
CA GLY A 93 11.59 -8.29 5.39
C GLY A 93 12.42 -7.51 6.39
N ASN A 94 13.64 -7.98 6.61
CA ASN A 94 14.60 -7.32 7.48
C ASN A 94 15.82 -6.78 6.69
N LYS A 95 16.60 -5.93 7.33
CA LYS A 95 17.84 -5.36 6.75
C LYS A 95 18.97 -6.38 6.64
N ASN A 96 18.80 -7.61 7.12
CA ASN A 96 19.82 -8.66 7.15
C ASN A 96 19.65 -9.70 6.03
N GLY A 97 18.89 -9.36 4.99
CA GLY A 97 18.73 -10.21 3.82
C GLY A 97 17.71 -11.34 3.98
N LYS A 98 16.71 -11.20 4.86
CA LYS A 98 15.61 -12.13 5.00
C LYS A 98 14.31 -11.51 4.54
N VAL A 99 13.56 -12.25 3.74
CA VAL A 99 12.21 -11.89 3.28
C VAL A 99 11.22 -12.85 3.92
N TYR A 100 10.21 -12.31 4.59
CA TYR A 100 9.17 -13.08 5.26
C TYR A 100 7.88 -13.01 4.46
N LEU A 101 7.25 -14.15 4.30
CA LEU A 101 6.08 -14.33 3.45
C LEU A 101 4.92 -14.85 4.28
N LEU A 102 3.80 -14.17 4.24
CA LEU A 102 2.52 -14.72 4.63
C LEU A 102 1.91 -15.41 3.41
N CYS A 103 1.74 -16.71 3.51
CA CYS A 103 1.06 -17.54 2.53
C CYS A 103 -0.30 -17.99 3.05
N THR A 104 -1.14 -18.60 2.22
CA THR A 104 -2.44 -19.15 2.65
C THR A 104 -2.29 -20.20 3.75
N ASP A 105 -1.19 -20.94 3.75
CA ASP A 105 -0.98 -22.10 4.62
C ASP A 105 0.08 -21.87 5.71
N GLY A 106 0.46 -20.61 5.97
CA GLY A 106 1.42 -20.26 7.03
C GLY A 106 2.42 -19.18 6.66
N VAL A 107 3.56 -19.19 7.35
CA VAL A 107 4.64 -18.20 7.22
C VAL A 107 5.93 -18.88 6.77
N ALA A 108 6.56 -18.32 5.74
CA ALA A 108 7.87 -18.72 5.24
C ALA A 108 8.89 -17.59 5.41
N GLU A 109 10.16 -17.98 5.55
CA GLU A 109 11.33 -17.13 5.42
C GLU A 109 12.06 -17.48 4.12
N PHE A 110 12.45 -16.50 3.35
CA PHE A 110 13.41 -16.64 2.25
C PHE A 110 14.73 -15.98 2.65
N ASP A 111 15.80 -16.75 2.67
CA ASP A 111 17.15 -16.26 2.91
C ASP A 111 17.82 -15.91 1.58
N MET A 112 18.13 -14.64 1.40
CA MET A 112 18.70 -14.11 0.16
C MET A 112 20.13 -14.57 -0.08
N THR A 113 20.87 -14.96 0.95
CA THR A 113 22.25 -15.44 0.85
C THR A 113 22.29 -16.86 0.35
N THR A 114 21.50 -17.74 0.95
CA THR A 114 21.44 -19.17 0.59
C THR A 114 20.45 -19.44 -0.55
N GLN A 115 19.55 -18.49 -0.86
CA GLN A 115 18.43 -18.61 -1.80
C GLN A 115 17.49 -19.79 -1.49
N ARG A 116 17.25 -20.06 -0.20
CA ARG A 116 16.42 -21.14 0.28
C ARG A 116 15.22 -20.61 1.05
N PHE A 117 14.14 -21.36 0.97
CA PHE A 117 12.97 -21.14 1.81
C PHE A 117 13.04 -21.99 3.06
N LYS A 118 12.52 -21.45 4.13
CA LYS A 118 12.29 -22.14 5.41
C LYS A 118 10.86 -21.87 5.86
N THR A 119 10.11 -22.92 6.15
CA THR A 119 8.81 -22.76 6.78
C THR A 119 9.00 -22.41 8.26
N LEU A 120 8.49 -21.26 8.69
CA LEU A 120 8.54 -20.82 10.09
C LEU A 120 7.31 -21.28 10.87
N LEU A 121 6.14 -21.27 10.25
CA LEU A 121 4.87 -21.69 10.86
C LEU A 121 3.94 -22.24 9.77
N GLN A 122 3.26 -23.35 10.07
CA GLN A 122 2.16 -23.86 9.25
C GLN A 122 0.82 -23.60 9.93
N GLY A 123 -0.21 -23.40 9.10
CA GLY A 123 -1.58 -23.15 9.52
C GLY A 123 -2.01 -21.70 9.31
N ASN A 124 -3.23 -21.38 9.71
CA ASN A 124 -3.81 -20.08 9.48
C ASN A 124 -3.08 -18.98 10.26
N VAL A 125 -2.66 -17.94 9.52
CA VAL A 125 -2.10 -16.69 10.03
C VAL A 125 -2.80 -15.57 9.28
N ASP A 126 -3.23 -14.54 9.99
CA ASP A 126 -4.09 -13.50 9.45
C ASP A 126 -3.31 -12.24 9.08
N ALA A 127 -2.20 -11.98 9.79
CA ALA A 127 -1.35 -10.80 9.58
C ALA A 127 0.12 -11.12 9.78
N ILE A 128 0.97 -10.38 9.08
CA ILE A 128 2.43 -10.40 9.24
C ILE A 128 2.96 -8.96 9.21
N TYR A 129 3.94 -8.67 10.06
CA TYR A 129 4.60 -7.37 10.12
C TYR A 129 6.02 -7.53 10.64
N TYR A 130 6.97 -6.81 10.04
CA TYR A 130 8.35 -6.75 10.51
C TYR A 130 8.75 -5.32 10.87
N ASN A 131 9.23 -5.13 12.10
CA ASN A 131 9.94 -3.95 12.55
C ASN A 131 10.88 -4.39 13.69
N GLU A 132 12.19 -4.48 13.42
CA GLU A 132 13.20 -5.09 14.31
C GLU A 132 12.93 -6.57 14.66
N LYS A 133 11.66 -6.94 14.82
CA LYS A 133 11.18 -8.29 15.07
C LYS A 133 10.06 -8.65 14.11
N LEU A 134 9.91 -9.95 13.86
CA LEU A 134 8.79 -10.47 13.08
C LEU A 134 7.58 -10.70 13.99
N TYR A 135 6.48 -10.03 13.71
CA TYR A 135 5.20 -10.21 14.37
C TYR A 135 4.23 -10.92 13.45
N ILE A 136 3.39 -11.78 14.00
CA ILE A 136 2.25 -12.37 13.30
C ILE A 136 0.97 -12.18 14.13
N GLY A 137 -0.14 -12.00 13.41
CA GLY A 137 -1.49 -12.03 13.97
C GLY A 137 -2.18 -13.35 13.63
N LYS A 138 -2.78 -13.99 14.62
CA LYS A 138 -3.56 -15.20 14.46
C LYS A 138 -4.83 -15.11 15.28
N ARG A 139 -5.97 -14.92 14.61
CA ARG A 139 -7.24 -14.57 15.27
C ARG A 139 -7.06 -13.34 16.17
N GLU A 140 -7.34 -13.46 17.47
CA GLU A 140 -7.21 -12.42 18.49
C GLU A 140 -5.83 -12.34 19.16
N GLU A 141 -4.85 -13.11 18.69
CA GLU A 141 -3.53 -13.20 19.31
C GLU A 141 -2.44 -12.61 18.40
N VAL A 142 -1.50 -11.93 19.02
CA VAL A 142 -0.26 -11.47 18.39
C VAL A 142 0.90 -12.26 18.95
N PHE A 143 1.73 -12.79 18.08
CA PHE A 143 2.95 -13.50 18.42
C PHE A 143 4.18 -12.76 17.86
N VAL A 144 5.32 -12.97 18.50
CA VAL A 144 6.62 -12.47 18.04
C VAL A 144 7.56 -13.64 17.82
N PHE A 145 8.30 -13.61 16.72
CA PHE A 145 9.28 -14.64 16.40
C PHE A 145 10.51 -14.53 17.31
N ASN A 146 10.86 -15.62 17.94
CA ASN A 146 12.04 -15.77 18.79
C ASN A 146 13.12 -16.54 18.02
N GLU A 147 14.15 -15.83 17.58
CA GLU A 147 15.24 -16.41 16.78
C GLU A 147 16.04 -17.48 17.55
N ASN A 148 16.14 -17.36 18.88
CA ASN A 148 16.90 -18.31 19.71
C ASN A 148 16.22 -19.67 19.81
N THR A 149 14.89 -19.69 19.94
CA THR A 149 14.10 -20.92 20.04
C THR A 149 13.55 -21.38 18.70
N ASN A 150 13.63 -20.52 17.69
CA ASN A 150 13.04 -20.69 16.36
C ASN A 150 11.52 -20.95 16.42
N ASN A 151 10.84 -20.32 17.39
CA ASN A 151 9.41 -20.42 17.63
C ASN A 151 8.76 -19.03 17.73
N PHE A 152 7.44 -19.00 17.71
CA PHE A 152 6.65 -17.81 17.96
C PHE A 152 6.18 -17.78 19.41
N ASP A 153 6.57 -16.77 20.17
CA ASP A 153 6.13 -16.54 21.54
C ASP A 153 4.91 -15.61 21.54
N LEU A 154 3.94 -15.88 22.44
CA LEU A 154 2.78 -15.01 22.60
C LEU A 154 3.21 -13.63 23.07
N TYR A 155 2.88 -12.59 22.29
CA TYR A 155 3.18 -11.19 22.60
C TYR A 155 2.00 -10.51 23.29
N TYR A 156 0.77 -10.71 22.77
CA TYR A 156 -0.45 -10.17 23.31
C TYR A 156 -1.68 -10.98 22.91
N HIS A 157 -2.68 -11.04 23.81
CA HIS A 157 -3.96 -11.68 23.57
C HIS A 157 -5.09 -10.68 23.83
N LEU A 158 -5.92 -10.42 22.81
CA LEU A 158 -7.08 -9.53 22.91
C LEU A 158 -8.27 -10.26 23.59
N ALA A 159 -8.11 -10.59 24.87
CA ALA A 159 -9.05 -11.41 25.61
C ALA A 159 -10.49 -10.90 25.57
N GLY A 160 -11.45 -11.81 25.42
CA GLY A 160 -12.88 -11.52 25.41
C GLY A 160 -13.37 -10.84 24.12
N LYS A 161 -12.57 -10.86 23.07
CA LYS A 161 -12.92 -10.35 21.75
C LYS A 161 -13.01 -11.54 20.78
N ASP A 162 -14.14 -11.69 20.11
CA ASP A 162 -14.29 -12.62 18.99
C ASP A 162 -13.98 -11.85 17.69
N ILE A 163 -12.69 -11.62 17.47
CA ILE A 163 -12.17 -10.83 16.35
C ILE A 163 -11.03 -11.57 15.67
N ASN A 164 -10.88 -11.34 14.37
CA ASN A 164 -9.70 -11.76 13.63
C ASN A 164 -8.87 -10.52 13.27
N LEU A 165 -7.58 -10.61 13.51
CA LEU A 165 -6.62 -9.59 13.06
C LEU A 165 -6.53 -9.61 11.53
N SER A 166 -6.27 -8.46 10.92
CA SER A 166 -6.12 -8.31 9.47
C SER A 166 -4.80 -7.67 9.06
N CYS A 167 -4.30 -6.76 9.89
CA CYS A 167 -3.00 -6.10 9.69
C CYS A 167 -2.42 -5.62 11.02
N LEU A 168 -1.10 -5.46 11.04
CA LEU A 168 -0.32 -4.98 12.18
C LEU A 168 0.57 -3.83 11.73
N HIS A 169 0.80 -2.87 12.61
CA HIS A 169 1.75 -1.78 12.43
C HIS A 169 2.32 -1.34 13.78
N LEU A 170 3.62 -1.15 13.86
CA LEU A 170 4.28 -0.58 15.05
C LEU A 170 4.71 0.84 14.70
N ASP A 171 4.14 1.82 15.43
CA ASP A 171 4.49 3.22 15.24
C ASP A 171 5.86 3.59 15.86
N GLU A 172 6.34 4.78 15.60
CA GLU A 172 7.60 5.27 16.14
C GLU A 172 7.65 5.29 17.68
N LYS A 173 6.48 5.43 18.34
CA LYS A 173 6.34 5.41 19.80
C LYS A 173 6.27 3.99 20.36
N LYS A 174 6.45 2.97 19.51
CA LYS A 174 6.34 1.55 19.84
C LYS A 174 4.93 1.09 20.23
N ASN A 175 3.90 1.84 19.88
CA ASN A 175 2.53 1.36 20.01
C ASN A 175 2.22 0.38 18.88
N LEU A 176 1.64 -0.76 19.25
CA LEU A 176 1.21 -1.76 18.27
C LEU A 176 -0.24 -1.47 17.84
N TRP A 177 -0.40 -1.09 16.61
CA TRP A 177 -1.69 -0.87 15.97
C TRP A 177 -2.16 -2.18 15.32
N MET A 178 -3.38 -2.58 15.64
CA MET A 178 -3.96 -3.87 15.25
C MET A 178 -5.27 -3.62 14.51
N GLY A 179 -5.25 -3.82 13.20
CA GLY A 179 -6.46 -3.83 12.37
C GLY A 179 -7.19 -5.16 12.51
N THR A 180 -8.51 -5.11 12.46
CA THR A 180 -9.38 -6.29 12.59
C THR A 180 -10.33 -6.41 11.40
N THR A 181 -10.91 -7.58 11.21
CA THR A 181 -11.85 -7.84 10.11
C THR A 181 -13.25 -7.30 10.35
N SER A 182 -13.59 -6.85 11.57
CA SER A 182 -14.96 -6.41 11.89
C SER A 182 -15.06 -5.23 12.84
N ASN A 183 -14.08 -5.05 13.73
CA ASN A 183 -14.19 -4.13 14.86
C ASN A 183 -13.27 -2.90 14.77
N GLY A 184 -12.79 -2.58 13.56
CA GLY A 184 -11.91 -1.44 13.35
C GLY A 184 -10.49 -1.68 13.86
N VAL A 185 -9.84 -0.63 14.35
CA VAL A 185 -8.45 -0.63 14.78
C VAL A 185 -8.33 -0.49 16.29
N TYR A 186 -7.45 -1.25 16.90
CA TYR A 186 -7.01 -1.14 18.28
C TYR A 186 -5.57 -0.65 18.35
N CYS A 187 -5.24 0.07 19.41
CA CYS A 187 -3.88 0.46 19.74
C CYS A 187 -3.46 -0.15 21.08
N LEU A 188 -2.39 -0.90 21.08
CA LEU A 188 -1.72 -1.39 22.29
C LEU A 188 -0.49 -0.52 22.50
N SER A 189 -0.51 0.28 23.58
CA SER A 189 0.63 1.13 23.94
C SER A 189 1.84 0.30 24.38
N ASP A 190 3.01 0.90 24.43
CA ASP A 190 4.26 0.21 24.84
C ASP A 190 4.16 -0.33 26.28
N ASP A 191 3.41 0.33 27.16
CA ASP A 191 3.09 -0.11 28.54
C ASP A 191 1.95 -1.14 28.63
N LYS A 192 1.52 -1.70 27.49
CA LYS A 192 0.49 -2.74 27.36
C LYS A 192 -0.93 -2.33 27.73
N GLN A 193 -1.26 -1.04 27.60
CA GLN A 193 -2.63 -0.57 27.70
C GLN A 193 -3.33 -0.65 26.35
N LEU A 194 -4.43 -1.42 26.29
CA LEU A 194 -5.24 -1.57 25.09
C LEU A 194 -6.31 -0.48 25.00
N SER A 195 -6.39 0.21 23.85
CA SER A 195 -7.47 1.14 23.56
C SER A 195 -8.83 0.45 23.39
N GLN A 196 -9.92 1.22 23.42
CA GLN A 196 -11.15 0.82 22.76
C GLN A 196 -10.95 0.88 21.23
N PRO A 197 -11.86 0.28 20.42
CA PRO A 197 -11.78 0.42 18.97
C PRO A 197 -11.81 1.90 18.56
N ILE A 198 -10.82 2.31 17.78
CA ILE A 198 -10.63 3.72 17.39
C ILE A 198 -11.40 4.05 16.11
N THR A 199 -11.50 3.08 15.21
CA THR A 199 -12.26 3.17 13.95
C THR A 199 -13.31 2.07 13.88
N LYS A 200 -13.98 1.91 12.73
CA LYS A 200 -14.99 0.87 12.50
C LYS A 200 -14.60 -0.02 11.32
N GLY A 201 -15.31 -1.13 11.20
CA GLY A 201 -15.31 -1.99 10.02
C GLY A 201 -14.07 -2.88 9.88
N ASN A 202 -13.93 -3.43 8.69
CA ASN A 202 -12.83 -4.31 8.30
C ASN A 202 -11.64 -3.48 7.83
N ILE A 203 -10.51 -3.60 8.51
CA ILE A 203 -9.30 -2.82 8.25
C ILE A 203 -8.41 -3.58 7.27
N ALA A 204 -8.02 -2.93 6.18
CA ALA A 204 -7.17 -3.48 5.14
C ALA A 204 -5.70 -3.10 5.30
N SER A 205 -5.43 -1.88 5.80
CA SER A 205 -4.06 -1.36 5.93
C SER A 205 -3.94 -0.29 7.00
N ILE A 206 -2.74 -0.17 7.55
CA ILE A 206 -2.34 0.90 8.45
C ILE A 206 -1.01 1.44 7.92
N TYR A 207 -0.91 2.75 7.74
CA TYR A 207 0.26 3.44 7.23
C TYR A 207 0.55 4.69 8.06
N GLU A 208 1.80 4.87 8.50
CA GLU A 208 2.27 6.07 9.19
C GLU A 208 3.02 6.96 8.19
N ASP A 209 2.58 8.22 8.04
CA ASP A 209 3.22 9.16 7.13
C ASP A 209 4.41 9.89 7.79
N SER A 210 5.11 10.71 7.02
CA SER A 210 6.27 11.49 7.50
C SER A 210 5.92 12.48 8.62
N SER A 211 4.66 12.90 8.72
CA SER A 211 4.12 13.76 9.78
C SER A 211 3.69 12.99 11.02
N LYS A 212 3.88 11.66 11.05
CA LYS A 212 3.46 10.75 12.13
C LYS A 212 1.94 10.68 12.30
N GLU A 213 1.22 10.92 11.24
CA GLU A 213 -0.21 10.70 11.18
C GLU A 213 -0.49 9.30 10.62
N LEU A 214 -1.48 8.62 11.20
CA LEU A 214 -1.83 7.27 10.78
C LEU A 214 -2.99 7.31 9.79
N TRP A 215 -2.80 6.65 8.67
CA TRP A 215 -3.78 6.47 7.62
C TRP A 215 -4.25 5.02 7.61
N ILE A 216 -5.56 4.83 7.80
CA ILE A 216 -6.16 3.52 8.00
C ILE A 216 -7.16 3.27 6.87
N GLY A 217 -6.82 2.36 6.00
CA GLY A 217 -7.68 1.92 4.91
C GLY A 217 -8.66 0.85 5.38
N SER A 218 -9.93 0.98 5.03
CA SER A 218 -10.95 0.00 5.33
C SER A 218 -11.60 -0.57 4.06
N TRP A 219 -12.29 -1.72 4.21
CA TRP A 219 -13.00 -2.35 3.10
C TRP A 219 -14.33 -1.65 2.75
N GLU A 220 -14.94 -0.92 3.67
CA GLU A 220 -16.28 -0.36 3.45
C GLU A 220 -16.50 0.98 4.13
N GLU A 221 -15.56 1.41 4.98
CA GLU A 221 -15.67 2.63 5.78
C GLU A 221 -14.81 3.78 5.25
N GLY A 222 -14.20 3.62 4.07
CA GLY A 222 -13.33 4.62 3.46
C GLY A 222 -11.96 4.69 4.10
N LEU A 223 -11.41 5.89 4.15
CA LEU A 223 -10.07 6.19 4.67
C LEU A 223 -10.18 6.98 5.97
N TYR A 224 -9.59 6.48 7.04
CA TYR A 224 -9.44 7.24 8.28
C TYR A 224 -8.04 7.85 8.37
N ARG A 225 -7.96 9.02 8.97
CA ARG A 225 -6.73 9.70 9.37
C ARG A 225 -6.76 9.95 10.86
N ILE A 226 -5.79 9.43 11.60
CA ILE A 226 -5.59 9.72 13.01
C ILE A 226 -4.43 10.69 13.10
N ARG A 227 -4.71 11.91 13.53
CA ARG A 227 -3.71 12.96 13.68
C ARG A 227 -2.91 12.76 14.96
N THR A 228 -1.73 13.38 15.02
CA THR A 228 -0.85 13.32 16.20
C THR A 228 -1.48 13.89 17.49
N ASN A 229 -2.49 14.76 17.36
CA ASN A 229 -3.29 15.27 18.48
C ASN A 229 -4.47 14.38 18.88
N GLY A 230 -4.63 13.20 18.24
CA GLY A 230 -5.71 12.25 18.48
C GLY A 230 -7.02 12.53 17.73
N THR A 231 -7.10 13.62 16.96
CA THR A 231 -8.29 13.89 16.11
C THR A 231 -8.37 12.86 14.99
N ILE A 232 -9.60 12.38 14.71
CA ILE A 232 -9.88 11.39 13.67
C ILE A 232 -10.71 12.04 12.58
N ASP A 233 -10.20 12.02 11.35
CA ASP A 233 -10.96 12.36 10.16
C ASP A 233 -11.40 11.06 9.47
N ASN A 234 -12.55 11.06 8.79
CA ASN A 234 -13.00 9.97 7.93
C ASN A 234 -13.36 10.50 6.54
N PHE A 235 -12.66 10.03 5.53
CA PHE A 235 -12.88 10.39 4.13
C PHE A 235 -13.69 9.27 3.46
N ARG A 236 -14.88 9.65 2.95
CA ARG A 236 -15.82 8.75 2.29
C ARG A 236 -16.03 9.15 0.83
N HIS A 237 -16.37 8.18 0.02
CA HIS A 237 -16.82 8.45 -1.34
C HIS A 237 -18.13 9.23 -1.33
N ASP A 238 -18.18 10.32 -2.11
CA ASP A 238 -19.39 11.09 -2.38
C ASP A 238 -19.55 11.27 -3.89
N SER A 239 -20.55 10.61 -4.47
CA SER A 239 -20.84 10.66 -5.91
C SER A 239 -21.19 12.08 -6.43
N LYS A 240 -21.54 13.00 -5.52
CA LYS A 240 -21.83 14.41 -5.84
C LYS A 240 -20.60 15.30 -5.75
N ASN A 241 -19.51 14.82 -5.13
CA ASN A 241 -18.27 15.56 -4.98
C ASN A 241 -17.12 14.88 -5.75
N PRO A 242 -16.76 15.39 -6.94
CA PRO A 242 -15.69 14.81 -7.76
C PRO A 242 -14.30 14.88 -7.11
N ASN A 243 -14.14 15.68 -6.04
CA ASN A 243 -12.89 15.78 -5.27
C ASN A 243 -12.89 14.91 -4.01
N SER A 244 -13.89 14.04 -3.83
CA SER A 244 -13.88 13.03 -2.78
C SER A 244 -13.05 11.81 -3.19
N ILE A 245 -12.70 10.95 -2.22
CA ILE A 245 -12.09 9.66 -2.54
C ILE A 245 -13.00 8.85 -3.46
N CYS A 246 -12.44 8.15 -4.45
CA CYS A 246 -13.24 7.49 -5.49
C CYS A 246 -13.97 6.21 -5.03
N SER A 247 -13.61 5.67 -3.86
CA SER A 247 -14.19 4.43 -3.34
C SER A 247 -13.97 4.32 -1.83
N ASP A 248 -14.96 3.76 -1.14
CA ASP A 248 -14.85 3.41 0.29
C ASP A 248 -14.05 2.12 0.54
N PHE A 249 -13.69 1.38 -0.52
CA PHE A 249 -12.84 0.19 -0.45
C PHE A 249 -11.37 0.59 -0.57
N VAL A 250 -10.74 0.98 0.53
CA VAL A 250 -9.34 1.44 0.58
C VAL A 250 -8.42 0.30 0.99
N ARG A 251 -7.41 0.01 0.16
CA ARG A 251 -6.53 -1.16 0.31
C ARG A 251 -5.13 -0.83 0.82
N SER A 252 -4.58 0.30 0.43
CA SER A 252 -3.21 0.68 0.78
C SER A 252 -2.99 2.19 0.64
N CYS A 253 -2.02 2.70 1.38
CA CYS A 253 -1.57 4.08 1.32
C CYS A 253 -0.05 4.14 1.26
N CYS A 254 0.49 5.16 0.60
CA CYS A 254 1.91 5.46 0.58
C CYS A 254 2.12 6.96 0.32
N GLU A 255 3.05 7.59 1.03
CA GLU A 255 3.42 8.99 0.82
C GLU A 255 4.57 9.08 -0.18
N ASP A 256 4.47 10.01 -1.18
CA ASP A 256 5.57 10.31 -2.08
C ASP A 256 6.58 11.27 -1.44
N ASN A 257 7.70 11.55 -2.14
CA ASN A 257 8.72 12.48 -1.64
C ASN A 257 8.27 13.95 -1.66
N LEU A 258 7.16 14.25 -2.33
CA LEU A 258 6.55 15.58 -2.37
C LEU A 258 5.53 15.80 -1.24
N GLY A 259 5.30 14.78 -0.41
CA GLY A 259 4.37 14.82 0.72
C GLY A 259 2.91 14.55 0.35
N ASN A 260 2.61 14.14 -0.90
CA ASN A 260 1.26 13.74 -1.26
C ASN A 260 1.03 12.29 -0.81
N LEU A 261 -0.19 11.99 -0.36
CA LEU A 261 -0.60 10.63 -0.05
C LEU A 261 -1.25 9.97 -1.27
N TRP A 262 -0.74 8.81 -1.65
CA TRP A 262 -1.30 7.97 -2.69
C TRP A 262 -2.10 6.84 -2.07
N ILE A 263 -3.33 6.66 -2.53
CA ILE A 263 -4.31 5.75 -1.94
C ILE A 263 -4.80 4.79 -3.01
N GLY A 264 -4.50 3.51 -2.80
CA GLY A 264 -5.02 2.41 -3.62
C GLY A 264 -6.40 1.99 -3.16
N THR A 265 -7.34 2.01 -4.10
CA THR A 265 -8.73 1.60 -3.85
C THR A 265 -9.16 0.54 -4.84
N PHE A 266 -10.39 0.03 -4.68
CA PHE A 266 -10.98 -0.92 -5.62
C PHE A 266 -11.32 -0.29 -6.97
N HIS A 267 -11.59 1.04 -7.01
CA HIS A 267 -12.04 1.73 -8.22
C HIS A 267 -11.04 2.74 -8.79
N GLY A 268 -9.81 2.81 -8.29
CA GLY A 268 -8.77 3.68 -8.80
C GLY A 268 -7.65 3.95 -7.82
N LEU A 269 -6.65 4.64 -8.33
CA LEU A 269 -5.59 5.27 -7.56
C LEU A 269 -5.99 6.70 -7.26
N ASN A 270 -5.96 7.11 -6.00
CA ASN A 270 -6.19 8.49 -5.62
C ASN A 270 -4.89 9.13 -5.13
N ARG A 271 -4.68 10.37 -5.49
CA ARG A 271 -3.70 11.25 -4.85
C ARG A 271 -4.43 12.23 -3.96
N TYR A 272 -4.10 12.26 -2.69
CA TYR A 272 -4.62 13.23 -1.72
C TYR A 272 -3.60 14.34 -1.53
N ASP A 273 -4.02 15.57 -1.85
CA ASP A 273 -3.25 16.78 -1.58
C ASP A 273 -3.54 17.25 -0.16
N LYS A 274 -2.56 17.12 0.73
CA LYS A 274 -2.68 17.50 2.14
C LYS A 274 -2.90 19.01 2.35
N THR A 275 -2.55 19.84 1.36
CA THR A 275 -2.69 21.30 1.43
C THR A 275 -4.12 21.75 1.12
N THR A 276 -4.70 21.18 0.08
CA THR A 276 -6.06 21.53 -0.39
C THR A 276 -7.15 20.66 0.20
N GLY A 277 -6.78 19.45 0.71
CA GLY A 277 -7.72 18.45 1.20
C GLY A 277 -8.50 17.75 0.09
N GLN A 278 -8.04 17.83 -1.16
CA GLN A 278 -8.74 17.27 -2.33
C GLN A 278 -8.12 15.98 -2.81
N PHE A 279 -8.96 15.11 -3.37
CA PHE A 279 -8.54 13.88 -4.02
C PHE A 279 -8.54 14.06 -5.53
N GLN A 280 -7.49 13.56 -6.17
CA GLN A 280 -7.39 13.43 -7.62
C GLN A 280 -7.42 11.94 -7.98
N LEU A 281 -8.27 11.57 -8.93
CA LEU A 281 -8.49 10.18 -9.36
C LEU A 281 -7.70 9.84 -10.61
N TYR A 282 -7.10 8.63 -10.61
CA TYR A 282 -6.49 7.96 -11.75
C TYR A 282 -7.12 6.58 -11.92
N THR A 283 -7.61 6.28 -13.12
CA THR A 283 -8.24 5.00 -13.46
C THR A 283 -7.59 4.37 -14.67
N ALA A 284 -7.76 3.07 -14.83
CA ALA A 284 -7.38 2.37 -16.05
C ALA A 284 -8.14 2.94 -17.26
N ASN A 285 -7.45 3.01 -18.38
CA ASN A 285 -8.03 3.45 -19.66
C ASN A 285 -7.39 2.65 -20.78
N ASP A 286 -8.16 1.79 -21.41
CA ASP A 286 -7.71 0.89 -22.48
C ASP A 286 -7.17 1.64 -23.71
N ASN A 287 -7.50 2.92 -23.87
CA ASN A 287 -7.02 3.77 -24.97
C ASN A 287 -5.66 4.45 -24.67
N LYS A 288 -5.09 4.22 -23.48
CA LYS A 288 -3.78 4.78 -23.06
C LYS A 288 -2.80 3.64 -22.78
N PRO A 289 -1.90 3.30 -23.72
CA PRO A 289 -0.91 2.24 -23.51
C PRO A 289 0.03 2.48 -22.33
N ASP A 290 0.25 3.75 -21.98
CA ASP A 290 1.05 4.21 -20.84
C ASP A 290 0.18 4.60 -19.62
N GLY A 291 -1.09 4.21 -19.63
CA GLY A 291 -2.03 4.40 -18.53
C GLY A 291 -1.92 3.33 -17.46
N LEU A 292 -2.71 3.48 -16.40
CA LEU A 292 -2.87 2.45 -15.38
C LEU A 292 -3.49 1.18 -15.99
N THR A 293 -2.90 0.02 -15.78
CA THR A 293 -3.35 -1.25 -16.40
C THR A 293 -4.65 -1.80 -15.81
N HIS A 294 -4.93 -1.49 -14.54
CA HIS A 294 -6.15 -1.94 -13.85
C HIS A 294 -6.52 -0.98 -12.72
N SER A 295 -7.81 -0.66 -12.58
CA SER A 295 -8.26 0.30 -11.56
C SER A 295 -8.19 -0.21 -10.12
N SER A 296 -8.28 -1.52 -9.89
CA SER A 296 -8.21 -2.08 -8.53
C SER A 296 -6.77 -2.19 -8.05
N ILE A 297 -6.36 -1.28 -7.17
CA ILE A 297 -5.01 -1.20 -6.60
C ILE A 297 -4.99 -1.90 -5.25
N TRP A 298 -4.11 -2.90 -5.10
CA TRP A 298 -4.06 -3.74 -3.91
C TRP A 298 -2.95 -3.37 -2.93
N CYS A 299 -1.82 -2.93 -3.45
CA CYS A 299 -0.69 -2.51 -2.63
C CYS A 299 0.08 -1.38 -3.32
N ILE A 300 0.69 -0.53 -2.53
CA ILE A 300 1.56 0.56 -2.97
C ILE A 300 2.80 0.54 -2.08
N VAL A 301 3.97 0.63 -2.68
CA VAL A 301 5.24 0.83 -1.97
C VAL A 301 6.07 1.87 -2.71
N LYS A 302 6.99 2.54 -2.01
CA LYS A 302 7.89 3.55 -2.56
C LYS A 302 9.33 3.07 -2.40
N ASP A 303 10.13 3.20 -3.46
CA ASP A 303 11.57 2.97 -3.39
C ASP A 303 12.34 4.22 -2.92
N GLU A 304 13.64 4.05 -2.71
CA GLU A 304 14.52 5.13 -2.25
C GLU A 304 14.65 6.28 -3.27
N GLN A 305 14.40 6.01 -4.55
CA GLN A 305 14.41 6.99 -5.63
C GLN A 305 13.09 7.76 -5.76
N GLY A 306 12.09 7.44 -4.93
CA GLY A 306 10.77 8.06 -4.96
C GLY A 306 9.80 7.44 -5.96
N THR A 307 10.17 6.35 -6.65
CA THR A 307 9.26 5.63 -7.54
C THR A 307 8.21 4.90 -6.73
N LEU A 308 6.95 5.09 -7.11
CA LEU A 308 5.82 4.37 -6.56
C LEU A 308 5.55 3.11 -7.38
N TRP A 309 5.48 1.98 -6.70
CA TRP A 309 5.19 0.65 -7.25
C TRP A 309 3.81 0.22 -6.80
N LEU A 310 2.94 -0.09 -7.75
CA LEU A 310 1.52 -0.39 -7.55
C LEU A 310 1.23 -1.82 -7.96
N GLY A 311 0.81 -2.65 -7.03
CA GLY A 311 0.27 -3.98 -7.34
C GLY A 311 -1.22 -3.90 -7.63
N THR A 312 -1.66 -4.50 -8.73
CA THR A 312 -3.05 -4.49 -9.16
C THR A 312 -3.70 -5.87 -9.12
N TYR A 313 -5.04 -5.91 -9.18
CA TYR A 313 -5.79 -7.16 -9.13
C TYR A 313 -5.57 -8.04 -10.37
N PHE A 314 -5.53 -7.46 -11.58
CA PHE A 314 -5.37 -8.19 -12.84
C PHE A 314 -4.44 -7.50 -13.86
N GLY A 315 -3.72 -6.47 -13.49
CA GLY A 315 -2.88 -5.71 -14.41
C GLY A 315 -1.38 -5.79 -14.12
N GLY A 316 -0.93 -6.74 -13.29
CA GLY A 316 0.47 -6.83 -12.89
C GLY A 316 0.90 -5.69 -11.97
N VAL A 317 2.13 -5.23 -12.12
CA VAL A 317 2.71 -4.11 -11.40
C VAL A 317 2.76 -2.89 -12.31
N ASN A 318 2.30 -1.75 -11.83
CA ASN A 318 2.50 -0.44 -12.44
C ASN A 318 3.48 0.35 -11.60
N TYR A 319 4.30 1.18 -12.23
CA TYR A 319 5.21 2.04 -11.50
C TYR A 319 5.44 3.37 -12.21
N PHE A 320 5.66 4.42 -11.44
CA PHE A 320 5.94 5.77 -11.91
C PHE A 320 6.64 6.56 -10.81
N ASN A 321 7.34 7.63 -11.20
CA ASN A 321 7.93 8.53 -10.23
C ASN A 321 7.23 9.90 -10.30
N PRO A 322 6.51 10.33 -9.23
CA PRO A 322 5.81 11.60 -9.22
C PRO A 322 6.70 12.83 -9.44
N GLU A 323 7.97 12.75 -9.09
CA GLU A 323 8.93 13.87 -9.25
C GLU A 323 9.28 14.11 -10.72
N TYR A 324 9.31 13.07 -11.57
CA TYR A 324 9.63 13.20 -12.99
C TYR A 324 8.47 13.70 -13.84
N GLU A 325 7.24 13.58 -13.35
CA GLU A 325 6.04 14.08 -14.04
C GLU A 325 5.91 15.61 -14.00
N ILE A 326 6.74 16.30 -13.21
CA ILE A 326 6.80 17.78 -13.17
C ILE A 326 7.46 18.34 -14.41
N TYR A 327 8.28 17.54 -15.12
CA TYR A 327 9.01 17.98 -16.30
C TYR A 327 8.28 17.61 -17.58
N THR A 328 7.89 18.63 -18.37
CA THR A 328 7.33 18.44 -19.71
C THR A 328 8.37 17.75 -20.60
N ARG A 329 8.09 16.55 -21.07
CA ARG A 329 8.97 15.86 -22.03
C ARG A 329 8.85 16.55 -23.39
N TYR A 330 9.84 17.29 -23.78
CA TYR A 330 9.99 17.74 -25.17
C TYR A 330 10.54 16.55 -25.98
N LYS A 331 9.73 15.93 -26.82
CA LYS A 331 10.23 15.03 -27.87
C LYS A 331 10.86 15.89 -28.94
N VAL A 332 12.14 15.66 -29.25
CA VAL A 332 12.79 16.23 -30.43
C VAL A 332 12.13 15.58 -31.64
N GLY A 333 11.27 16.31 -32.34
CA GLY A 333 10.59 15.80 -33.55
C GLY A 333 9.23 16.40 -33.87
N ASP A 334 8.60 17.14 -32.95
CA ASP A 334 7.34 17.82 -33.24
C ASP A 334 7.57 19.26 -33.75
N THR A 335 8.29 19.37 -34.89
CA THR A 335 8.28 20.55 -35.74
C THR A 335 7.66 20.17 -37.08
N GLU A 336 6.33 20.33 -37.19
CA GLU A 336 5.66 20.71 -38.45
C GLU A 336 4.48 21.63 -38.10
#